data_7f4b63dfab7e3f2b767709f1707afccc
#
_entry.id   7f4b63dfab7e3f2b767709f1707afccc
#
_cell.length_a   1.000
_cell.length_b   1.000
_cell.length_c   1.000
_cell.angle_alpha   90.00
_cell.angle_beta   90.00
_cell.angle_gamma   90.00
#
_symmetry.space_group_name_H-M   'P 1'
#
loop_
_entity.id
_entity.type
_entity.pdbx_description
1 polymer ?
#
loop_
_entity_poly.entity_id
_entity_poly.type
_entity_poly.pdbx_seq_one_letter_code
_entity_poly.pdbx_strand_id
1 'polypeptide(L)'
;MNRLLPAIAGSVLAVSVTSTHAQEKVVASWLPIMQTMAYYVAIEEKLFERAGLQIESVKFQSPNQIIESMVSGRADFGPPGAAAGITVIAETEFPGTFKVFGLQGGGIKVDRINDGLIVANDSTIKTFADLKGKSLGHLPGIQWRTISRHMVRSAGLDPDKDVTLKELAVGLQVPAVVSKTIDAALALEPVGSIAVASKEAKRAMTNPVAMVIADPFYSGVSVLTTKFIKERPAAAAKVVAALDQATKLANDNFDKYRPIIAKYTPIPAGDVQLVAQPYLRAWKELDDVDLNSYQALIDVFHKEGALKQRVDVRSVILSKKDLGM
;
A
#
# COMPACT_ATOMS: atom_id res chain seq x y z
N MET A 1 -68.63 31.88 49.04
CA MET A 1 -68.09 30.49 48.87
C MET A 1 -67.31 30.45 47.57
N ASN A 2 -65.96 30.73 47.68
CA ASN A 2 -65.05 30.73 46.59
C ASN A 2 -64.40 29.35 46.44
N ARG A 3 -64.63 28.70 45.30
CA ARG A 3 -63.88 27.45 44.94
C ARG A 3 -62.71 27.81 44.04
N LEU A 4 -61.48 27.60 44.59
CA LEU A 4 -60.23 27.62 43.86
C LEU A 4 -60.03 26.28 43.11
N LEU A 5 -59.81 26.33 41.80
CA LEU A 5 -59.38 25.21 40.98
C LEU A 5 -57.85 25.18 40.93
N PRO A 6 -57.19 24.02 41.08
CA PRO A 6 -55.75 23.95 40.93
C PRO A 6 -55.37 23.85 39.42
N ALA A 7 -54.42 24.67 39.00
CA ALA A 7 -53.78 24.59 37.68
C ALA A 7 -52.77 23.43 37.66
N ILE A 8 -52.97 22.44 36.81
CA ILE A 8 -52.04 21.35 36.56
C ILE A 8 -51.04 21.86 35.52
N ALA A 9 -49.81 22.13 35.94
CA ALA A 9 -48.69 22.43 35.05
C ALA A 9 -48.17 21.08 34.47
N GLY A 10 -48.46 20.84 33.23
CA GLY A 10 -47.94 19.68 32.47
C GLY A 10 -46.49 19.96 32.03
N SER A 11 -45.52 19.31 32.67
CA SER A 11 -44.12 19.30 32.23
C SER A 11 -44.00 18.41 30.97
N VAL A 12 -43.75 19.04 29.80
CA VAL A 12 -43.39 18.32 28.57
C VAL A 12 -41.91 17.92 28.67
N LEU A 13 -41.64 16.65 28.94
CA LEU A 13 -40.32 16.07 28.80
C LEU A 13 -39.98 15.98 27.29
N ALA A 14 -39.08 16.84 26.81
CA ALA A 14 -38.48 16.71 25.50
C ALA A 14 -37.50 15.51 25.49
N VAL A 15 -37.96 14.38 25.00
CA VAL A 15 -37.10 13.22 24.73
C VAL A 15 -36.24 13.55 23.51
N SER A 16 -34.98 13.93 23.74
CA SER A 16 -33.97 14.07 22.69
C SER A 16 -33.65 12.68 22.14
N VAL A 17 -34.27 12.30 21.02
CA VAL A 17 -33.90 11.09 20.26
C VAL A 17 -32.55 11.36 19.64
N THR A 18 -31.48 10.92 20.30
CA THR A 18 -30.16 10.79 19.68
C THR A 18 -30.27 9.67 18.63
N SER A 19 -30.42 10.05 17.36
CA SER A 19 -30.29 9.13 16.24
C SER A 19 -28.88 8.60 16.23
N THR A 20 -28.66 7.42 16.79
CA THR A 20 -27.45 6.62 16.53
C THR A 20 -27.51 6.22 15.06
N HIS A 21 -26.92 7.03 14.19
CA HIS A 21 -26.70 6.60 12.80
C HIS A 21 -25.80 5.37 12.86
N ALA A 22 -26.32 4.23 12.42
CA ALA A 22 -25.51 3.03 12.26
C ALA A 22 -24.35 3.36 11.33
N GLN A 23 -23.13 3.01 11.74
CA GLN A 23 -21.94 3.24 10.94
C GLN A 23 -22.06 2.49 9.61
N GLU A 24 -21.71 3.15 8.51
CA GLU A 24 -21.77 2.55 7.19
C GLU A 24 -20.59 1.58 7.02
N LYS A 25 -20.91 0.31 6.70
CA LYS A 25 -19.90 -0.74 6.53
C LYS A 25 -19.16 -0.58 5.20
N VAL A 26 -17.81 -0.58 5.26
CA VAL A 26 -16.92 -0.47 4.11
C VAL A 26 -15.82 -1.52 4.21
N VAL A 27 -15.53 -2.23 3.13
CA VAL A 27 -14.56 -3.33 3.10
C VAL A 27 -13.23 -2.87 2.51
N ALA A 28 -12.14 -3.05 3.28
CA ALA A 28 -10.76 -2.72 2.91
C ALA A 28 -9.91 -3.97 2.74
N SER A 29 -9.13 -4.07 1.65
CA SER A 29 -8.21 -5.18 1.36
C SER A 29 -6.76 -4.71 1.41
N TRP A 30 -5.90 -5.30 2.26
CA TRP A 30 -4.56 -4.77 2.51
C TRP A 30 -3.47 -5.83 2.70
N LEU A 31 -2.19 -5.39 2.65
CA LEU A 31 -0.98 -6.19 2.89
C LEU A 31 -0.21 -5.70 4.12
N PRO A 32 0.51 -6.61 4.84
CA PRO A 32 1.32 -6.27 6.02
C PRO A 32 2.70 -5.69 5.63
N ILE A 33 2.70 -4.54 4.96
CA ILE A 33 3.89 -3.83 4.46
C ILE A 33 3.90 -2.37 4.92
N MET A 34 5.05 -1.70 4.84
CA MET A 34 5.16 -0.31 5.31
C MET A 34 4.43 0.71 4.45
N GLN A 35 4.22 0.44 3.17
CA GLN A 35 3.38 1.28 2.32
C GLN A 35 1.95 1.44 2.85
N THR A 36 1.46 0.47 3.64
CA THR A 36 0.12 0.48 4.27
C THR A 36 0.06 1.34 5.55
N MET A 37 1.16 1.99 5.96
CA MET A 37 1.28 2.71 7.24
C MET A 37 0.16 3.72 7.50
N ALA A 38 -0.26 4.49 6.51
CA ALA A 38 -1.36 5.44 6.68
C ALA A 38 -2.69 4.76 7.04
N TYR A 39 -2.94 3.56 6.50
CA TYR A 39 -4.12 2.78 6.89
C TYR A 39 -4.05 2.31 8.35
N TYR A 40 -2.87 1.86 8.81
CA TYR A 40 -2.69 1.50 10.23
C TYR A 40 -2.97 2.69 11.14
N VAL A 41 -2.44 3.86 10.80
CA VAL A 41 -2.70 5.11 11.53
C VAL A 41 -4.20 5.48 11.49
N ALA A 42 -4.88 5.32 10.35
CA ALA A 42 -6.31 5.60 10.25
C ALA A 42 -7.15 4.73 11.16
N ILE A 43 -6.80 3.45 11.32
CA ILE A 43 -7.47 2.52 12.24
C ILE A 43 -7.17 2.90 13.70
N GLU A 44 -5.90 3.09 14.09
CA GLU A 44 -5.52 3.40 15.48
C GLU A 44 -6.05 4.75 15.96
N GLU A 45 -6.07 5.76 15.08
CA GLU A 45 -6.64 7.08 15.37
C GLU A 45 -8.18 7.12 15.19
N LYS A 46 -8.83 5.99 14.85
CA LYS A 46 -10.29 5.87 14.65
C LYS A 46 -10.83 6.88 13.64
N LEU A 47 -10.05 7.22 12.59
CA LEU A 47 -10.45 8.23 11.61
C LEU A 47 -11.71 7.82 10.83
N PHE A 48 -11.81 6.54 10.49
CA PHE A 48 -12.99 6.00 9.82
C PHE A 48 -14.22 6.01 10.73
N GLU A 49 -14.08 5.56 11.98
CA GLU A 49 -15.18 5.56 12.95
C GLU A 49 -15.70 6.97 13.21
N ARG A 50 -14.79 7.96 13.37
CA ARG A 50 -15.14 9.38 13.51
C ARG A 50 -15.86 9.95 12.27
N ALA A 51 -15.58 9.39 11.09
CA ALA A 51 -16.30 9.73 9.87
C ALA A 51 -17.65 8.99 9.72
N GLY A 52 -18.03 8.13 10.69
CA GLY A 52 -19.24 7.33 10.64
C GLY A 52 -19.13 6.09 9.74
N LEU A 53 -17.91 5.58 9.54
CA LEU A 53 -17.62 4.37 8.77
C LEU A 53 -17.19 3.23 9.70
N GLN A 54 -17.67 2.03 9.43
CA GLN A 54 -17.21 0.78 10.03
C GLN A 54 -16.38 0.01 9.00
N ILE A 55 -15.07 -0.14 9.24
CA ILE A 55 -14.19 -0.84 8.31
C ILE A 55 -14.15 -2.34 8.62
N GLU A 56 -14.54 -3.15 7.64
CA GLU A 56 -14.18 -4.56 7.59
C GLU A 56 -12.80 -4.68 6.93
N SER A 57 -11.81 -5.12 7.72
CA SER A 57 -10.39 -5.11 7.34
C SER A 57 -9.95 -6.51 6.94
N VAL A 58 -9.66 -6.74 5.65
CA VAL A 58 -9.26 -8.05 5.09
C VAL A 58 -7.79 -8.03 4.73
N LYS A 59 -6.98 -8.81 5.47
CA LYS A 59 -5.54 -8.96 5.23
C LYS A 59 -5.26 -10.06 4.22
N PHE A 60 -4.45 -9.78 3.21
CA PHE A 60 -4.00 -10.72 2.20
C PHE A 60 -2.48 -10.98 2.27
N GLN A 61 -2.00 -11.95 1.47
CA GLN A 61 -0.59 -12.34 1.37
C GLN A 61 0.03 -11.96 0.01
N SER A 62 -0.80 -11.60 -0.96
CA SER A 62 -0.40 -11.25 -2.32
C SER A 62 -1.09 -9.98 -2.79
N PRO A 63 -0.38 -9.09 -3.50
CA PRO A 63 -1.00 -7.92 -4.14
C PRO A 63 -2.12 -8.26 -5.13
N ASN A 64 -2.02 -9.40 -5.84
CA ASN A 64 -3.07 -9.85 -6.75
C ASN A 64 -4.41 -10.05 -6.03
N GLN A 65 -4.39 -10.67 -4.83
CA GLN A 65 -5.60 -10.92 -4.05
C GLN A 65 -6.36 -9.65 -3.67
N ILE A 66 -5.65 -8.52 -3.46
CA ILE A 66 -6.26 -7.22 -3.20
C ILE A 66 -7.10 -6.80 -4.42
N ILE A 67 -6.49 -6.79 -5.60
CA ILE A 67 -7.16 -6.35 -6.84
C ILE A 67 -8.31 -7.30 -7.21
N GLU A 68 -8.09 -8.62 -7.09
CA GLU A 68 -9.13 -9.63 -7.32
C GLU A 68 -10.33 -9.46 -6.39
N SER A 69 -10.10 -9.10 -5.11
CA SER A 69 -11.19 -8.86 -4.15
C SER A 69 -12.02 -7.63 -4.54
N MET A 70 -11.40 -6.60 -5.11
CA MET A 70 -12.09 -5.41 -5.59
C MET A 70 -12.82 -5.65 -6.92
N VAL A 71 -12.19 -6.33 -7.89
CA VAL A 71 -12.83 -6.72 -9.17
C VAL A 71 -14.06 -7.58 -8.93
N SER A 72 -13.99 -8.52 -7.99
CA SER A 72 -15.13 -9.39 -7.62
C SER A 72 -16.21 -8.70 -6.76
N GLY A 73 -16.01 -7.43 -6.40
CA GLY A 73 -16.93 -6.67 -5.55
C GLY A 73 -16.94 -7.07 -4.07
N ARG A 74 -15.94 -7.87 -3.62
CA ARG A 74 -15.79 -8.26 -2.20
C ARG A 74 -15.12 -7.18 -1.36
N ALA A 75 -14.41 -6.23 -1.98
CA ALA A 75 -13.85 -5.07 -1.32
C ALA A 75 -14.22 -3.78 -2.05
N ASP A 76 -14.40 -2.71 -1.28
CA ASP A 76 -14.75 -1.38 -1.75
C ASP A 76 -13.50 -0.59 -2.14
N PHE A 77 -12.41 -0.80 -1.40
CA PHE A 77 -11.16 -0.11 -1.64
C PHE A 77 -9.92 -0.92 -1.23
N GLY A 78 -8.81 -0.62 -1.89
CA GLY A 78 -7.46 -0.97 -1.49
C GLY A 78 -6.81 0.24 -0.82
N PRO A 79 -6.55 0.20 0.51
CA PRO A 79 -5.82 1.26 1.20
C PRO A 79 -4.39 1.38 0.70
N PRO A 80 -3.60 2.37 1.18
CA PRO A 80 -2.19 2.50 0.83
C PRO A 80 -1.45 1.16 0.79
N GLY A 81 -0.68 0.92 -0.29
CA GLY A 81 0.04 -0.34 -0.51
C GLY A 81 -0.67 -1.35 -1.42
N ALA A 82 -1.82 -1.02 -2.02
CA ALA A 82 -2.34 -1.79 -3.15
C ALA A 82 -1.36 -1.70 -4.34
N ALA A 83 -1.32 -2.73 -5.18
CA ALA A 83 -0.31 -2.82 -6.24
C ALA A 83 -0.56 -1.87 -7.40
N ALA A 84 0.35 -0.93 -7.61
CA ALA A 84 0.26 0.13 -8.62
C ALA A 84 0.13 -0.42 -10.05
N GLY A 85 0.98 -1.38 -10.44
CA GLY A 85 0.98 -1.98 -11.78
C GLY A 85 -0.22 -2.89 -12.02
N ILE A 86 -0.60 -3.70 -11.02
CA ILE A 86 -1.74 -4.62 -11.14
C ILE A 86 -3.05 -3.83 -11.27
N THR A 87 -3.17 -2.68 -10.58
CA THR A 87 -4.33 -1.79 -10.70
C THR A 87 -4.53 -1.33 -12.16
N VAL A 88 -3.44 -0.95 -12.84
CA VAL A 88 -3.51 -0.53 -14.26
C VAL A 88 -3.78 -1.71 -15.19
N ILE A 89 -3.18 -2.89 -14.93
CA ILE A 89 -3.51 -4.11 -15.71
C ILE A 89 -5.01 -4.41 -15.59
N ALA A 90 -5.54 -4.44 -14.37
CA ALA A 90 -6.97 -4.72 -14.14
C ALA A 90 -7.87 -3.65 -14.79
N GLU A 91 -7.46 -2.39 -14.77
CA GLU A 91 -8.19 -1.31 -15.45
C GLU A 91 -8.21 -1.47 -16.98
N THR A 92 -7.15 -2.07 -17.59
CA THR A 92 -7.17 -2.37 -19.03
C THR A 92 -8.07 -3.55 -19.39
N GLU A 93 -8.22 -4.52 -18.49
CA GLU A 93 -9.10 -5.69 -18.66
C GLU A 93 -10.56 -5.36 -18.31
N PHE A 94 -10.77 -4.50 -17.35
CA PHE A 94 -12.07 -4.05 -16.83
C PHE A 94 -12.13 -2.52 -16.79
N PRO A 95 -12.25 -1.83 -17.93
CA PRO A 95 -12.17 -0.38 -18.01
C PRO A 95 -13.22 0.33 -17.16
N GLY A 96 -12.80 1.39 -16.46
CA GLY A 96 -13.66 2.17 -15.59
C GLY A 96 -13.94 1.52 -14.24
N THR A 97 -13.11 0.60 -13.78
CA THR A 97 -13.30 -0.10 -12.50
C THR A 97 -12.61 0.60 -11.33
N PHE A 98 -11.50 1.30 -11.56
CA PHE A 98 -10.64 1.82 -10.48
C PHE A 98 -10.35 3.31 -10.59
N LYS A 99 -10.20 3.94 -9.41
CA LYS A 99 -9.63 5.28 -9.26
C LYS A 99 -8.55 5.29 -8.20
N VAL A 100 -7.35 5.76 -8.57
CA VAL A 100 -6.18 5.90 -7.69
C VAL A 100 -6.22 7.26 -7.01
N PHE A 101 -6.04 7.28 -5.68
CA PHE A 101 -6.08 8.50 -4.88
C PHE A 101 -4.91 8.66 -3.90
N GLY A 102 -3.80 8.02 -4.15
CA GLY A 102 -2.58 8.16 -3.37
C GLY A 102 -1.49 7.25 -3.89
N LEU A 103 -0.24 7.61 -3.67
CA LEU A 103 0.94 6.88 -4.10
C LEU A 103 1.84 6.56 -2.91
N GLN A 104 2.42 5.35 -2.88
CA GLN A 104 3.28 4.91 -1.80
C GLN A 104 4.54 4.25 -2.35
N GLY A 105 5.68 4.63 -1.75
CA GLY A 105 6.99 4.15 -2.18
C GLY A 105 8.14 4.67 -1.34
N GLY A 106 9.19 5.07 -2.00
CA GLY A 106 10.38 5.68 -1.43
C GLY A 106 11.39 6.02 -2.52
N GLY A 107 12.57 6.43 -2.13
CA GLY A 107 13.61 6.80 -3.07
C GLY A 107 14.78 7.47 -2.38
N ILE A 108 15.85 7.66 -3.16
CA ILE A 108 17.09 8.28 -2.69
C ILE A 108 16.86 9.78 -2.49
N LYS A 109 16.21 10.45 -3.47
CA LYS A 109 15.96 11.90 -3.44
C LYS A 109 15.05 12.34 -2.30
N VAL A 110 14.19 11.45 -1.82
CA VAL A 110 13.25 11.74 -0.73
C VAL A 110 13.73 11.20 0.62
N ASP A 111 14.89 10.54 0.66
CA ASP A 111 15.46 9.91 1.85
C ASP A 111 14.44 9.00 2.57
N ARG A 112 13.81 8.12 1.80
CA ARG A 112 12.82 7.13 2.30
C ARG A 112 13.09 5.77 1.69
N ILE A 113 13.11 4.74 2.53
CA ILE A 113 13.40 3.37 2.08
C ILE A 113 12.08 2.66 1.76
N ASN A 114 11.96 2.18 0.52
CA ASN A 114 10.83 1.39 0.06
C ASN A 114 11.19 -0.09 -0.10
N ASP A 115 12.35 -0.36 -0.71
CA ASP A 115 12.80 -1.69 -1.08
C ASP A 115 14.31 -1.87 -0.88
N GLY A 116 14.74 -3.13 -0.96
CA GLY A 116 16.14 -3.49 -0.82
C GLY A 116 16.45 -4.82 -1.49
N LEU A 117 17.70 -4.99 -1.89
CA LEU A 117 18.27 -6.30 -2.21
C LEU A 117 18.80 -6.90 -0.90
N ILE A 118 18.14 -7.94 -0.40
CA ILE A 118 18.44 -8.59 0.88
C ILE A 118 19.21 -9.88 0.60
N VAL A 119 20.31 -10.07 1.34
CA VAL A 119 21.20 -11.23 1.22
C VAL A 119 21.66 -11.71 2.59
N ALA A 120 22.13 -12.95 2.70
CA ALA A 120 22.77 -13.44 3.93
C ALA A 120 24.03 -12.63 4.25
N ASN A 121 24.40 -12.53 5.53
CA ASN A 121 25.55 -11.73 5.96
C ASN A 121 26.89 -12.15 5.34
N ASP A 122 27.06 -13.43 5.10
CA ASP A 122 28.24 -14.02 4.46
C ASP A 122 28.18 -14.00 2.92
N SER A 123 27.11 -13.49 2.33
CA SER A 123 26.96 -13.39 0.88
C SER A 123 27.91 -12.36 0.26
N THR A 124 28.45 -12.69 -0.90
CA THR A 124 29.27 -11.83 -1.75
C THR A 124 28.45 -11.00 -2.73
N ILE A 125 27.14 -11.24 -2.85
CA ILE A 125 26.25 -10.49 -3.72
C ILE A 125 26.14 -9.05 -3.21
N LYS A 126 26.43 -8.08 -4.10
CA LYS A 126 26.35 -6.64 -3.84
C LYS A 126 25.33 -5.94 -4.72
N THR A 127 25.13 -6.45 -5.93
CA THR A 127 24.26 -5.87 -6.98
C THR A 127 23.48 -6.93 -7.71
N PHE A 128 22.54 -6.54 -8.58
CA PHE A 128 21.83 -7.46 -9.46
C PHE A 128 22.73 -8.17 -10.48
N ALA A 129 23.88 -7.59 -10.85
CA ALA A 129 24.82 -8.23 -11.75
C ALA A 129 25.45 -9.50 -11.15
N ASP A 130 25.53 -9.59 -9.81
CA ASP A 130 26.09 -10.73 -9.10
C ASP A 130 25.11 -11.92 -9.02
N LEU A 131 23.88 -11.77 -9.56
CA LEU A 131 22.84 -12.80 -9.50
C LEU A 131 22.96 -13.87 -10.59
N LYS A 132 23.97 -13.83 -11.46
CA LYS A 132 24.14 -14.87 -12.49
C LYS A 132 24.29 -16.25 -11.85
N GLY A 133 23.43 -17.18 -12.25
CA GLY A 133 23.35 -18.56 -11.71
C GLY A 133 22.74 -18.63 -10.30
N LYS A 134 22.10 -17.56 -9.82
CA LYS A 134 21.52 -17.43 -8.49
C LYS A 134 20.01 -17.38 -8.48
N SER A 135 19.43 -17.52 -7.28
CA SER A 135 18.00 -17.39 -7.06
C SER A 135 17.64 -16.03 -6.42
N LEU A 136 16.59 -15.37 -6.95
CA LEU A 136 16.06 -14.11 -6.45
C LEU A 136 14.61 -14.30 -6.01
N GLY A 137 14.35 -14.12 -4.70
CA GLY A 137 13.00 -14.06 -4.15
C GLY A 137 12.34 -12.70 -4.36
N HIS A 138 11.02 -12.70 -4.54
CA HIS A 138 10.21 -11.49 -4.61
C HIS A 138 8.78 -11.76 -4.12
N LEU A 139 7.98 -10.71 -3.87
CA LEU A 139 6.57 -10.88 -3.53
C LEU A 139 5.80 -11.60 -4.65
N PRO A 140 4.80 -12.43 -4.28
CA PRO A 140 4.00 -13.15 -5.26
C PRO A 140 3.22 -12.22 -6.18
N GLY A 141 3.04 -12.65 -7.42
CA GLY A 141 2.21 -12.01 -8.42
C GLY A 141 2.97 -11.20 -9.46
N ILE A 142 2.20 -10.77 -10.47
CA ILE A 142 2.74 -10.20 -11.71
C ILE A 142 3.57 -8.93 -11.49
N GLN A 143 3.21 -8.09 -10.50
CA GLN A 143 3.91 -6.82 -10.29
C GLN A 143 5.38 -7.05 -9.94
N TRP A 144 5.65 -7.79 -8.87
CA TRP A 144 7.03 -7.97 -8.40
C TRP A 144 7.82 -8.93 -9.29
N ARG A 145 7.15 -9.86 -9.97
CA ARG A 145 7.78 -10.64 -11.03
C ARG A 145 8.26 -9.75 -12.18
N THR A 146 7.41 -8.83 -12.67
CA THR A 146 7.76 -7.88 -13.74
C THR A 146 8.88 -6.95 -13.33
N ILE A 147 8.83 -6.36 -12.12
CA ILE A 147 9.89 -5.51 -11.59
C ILE A 147 11.20 -6.29 -11.48
N SER A 148 11.19 -7.51 -10.90
CA SER A 148 12.39 -8.33 -10.74
C SER A 148 13.01 -8.70 -12.07
N ARG A 149 12.22 -9.06 -13.09
CA ARG A 149 12.69 -9.32 -14.45
C ARG A 149 13.36 -8.08 -15.04
N HIS A 150 12.74 -6.92 -14.89
CA HIS A 150 13.30 -5.66 -15.35
C HIS A 150 14.64 -5.33 -14.67
N MET A 151 14.73 -5.50 -13.33
CA MET A 151 15.95 -5.28 -12.56
C MET A 151 17.08 -6.20 -13.02
N VAL A 152 16.82 -7.50 -13.21
CA VAL A 152 17.78 -8.48 -13.72
C VAL A 152 18.24 -8.10 -15.12
N ARG A 153 17.31 -7.74 -16.03
CA ARG A 153 17.62 -7.32 -17.42
C ARG A 153 18.45 -6.03 -17.44
N SER A 154 18.15 -5.08 -16.57
CA SER A 154 18.89 -3.81 -16.46
C SER A 154 20.32 -4.02 -15.95
N ALA A 155 20.59 -5.13 -15.28
CA ALA A 155 21.93 -5.54 -14.85
C ALA A 155 22.69 -6.35 -15.92
N GLY A 156 22.15 -6.47 -17.15
CA GLY A 156 22.78 -7.19 -18.25
C GLY A 156 22.57 -8.72 -18.22
N LEU A 157 21.65 -9.21 -17.41
CA LEU A 157 21.35 -10.64 -17.27
C LEU A 157 20.03 -11.00 -17.95
N ASP A 158 19.90 -12.26 -18.38
CA ASP A 158 18.64 -12.81 -18.90
C ASP A 158 17.80 -13.36 -17.72
N PRO A 159 16.63 -12.77 -17.44
CA PRO A 159 15.80 -13.21 -16.30
C PRO A 159 15.19 -14.61 -16.48
N ASP A 160 15.26 -15.20 -17.67
CA ASP A 160 14.75 -16.55 -17.96
C ASP A 160 15.84 -17.63 -17.93
N LYS A 161 17.13 -17.23 -18.05
CA LYS A 161 18.27 -18.15 -18.14
C LYS A 161 19.28 -17.99 -17.01
N ASP A 162 19.56 -16.72 -16.63
CA ASP A 162 20.66 -16.41 -15.72
C ASP A 162 20.23 -16.36 -14.24
N VAL A 163 18.91 -16.15 -13.94
CA VAL A 163 18.42 -15.97 -12.58
C VAL A 163 17.15 -16.80 -12.35
N THR A 164 17.09 -17.56 -11.25
CA THR A 164 15.88 -18.27 -10.86
C THR A 164 15.00 -17.36 -10.00
N LEU A 165 13.88 -16.89 -10.51
CA LEU A 165 12.91 -16.07 -9.77
C LEU A 165 11.99 -16.97 -8.91
N LYS A 166 11.80 -16.62 -7.63
CA LYS A 166 10.95 -17.34 -6.68
C LYS A 166 9.97 -16.40 -5.97
N GLU A 167 8.70 -16.79 -5.94
CA GLU A 167 7.66 -16.03 -5.23
C GLU A 167 7.62 -16.39 -3.76
N LEU A 168 7.76 -15.41 -2.87
CA LEU A 168 7.76 -15.58 -1.41
C LEU A 168 6.96 -14.47 -0.73
N ALA A 169 6.01 -14.85 0.13
CA ALA A 169 5.29 -13.91 0.98
C ALA A 169 6.25 -13.16 1.92
N VAL A 170 5.83 -11.97 2.39
CA VAL A 170 6.63 -11.05 3.23
C VAL A 170 7.37 -11.78 4.36
N GLY A 171 6.66 -12.58 5.15
CA GLY A 171 7.22 -13.27 6.31
C GLY A 171 8.20 -14.42 5.99
N LEU A 172 8.28 -14.85 4.71
CA LEU A 172 9.13 -15.98 4.29
C LEU A 172 10.46 -15.54 3.67
N GLN A 173 10.61 -14.25 3.30
CA GLN A 173 11.76 -13.77 2.53
C GLN A 173 13.07 -13.80 3.34
N VAL A 174 13.08 -13.28 4.58
CA VAL A 174 14.28 -13.29 5.43
C VAL A 174 14.66 -14.71 5.83
N PRO A 175 13.76 -15.58 6.34
CA PRO A 175 14.09 -16.97 6.61
C PRO A 175 14.66 -17.71 5.41
N ALA A 176 14.14 -17.50 4.20
CA ALA A 176 14.61 -18.13 2.99
C ALA A 176 16.03 -17.69 2.59
N VAL A 177 16.37 -16.41 2.81
CA VAL A 177 17.73 -15.87 2.59
C VAL A 177 18.70 -16.45 3.64
N VAL A 178 18.32 -16.45 4.91
CA VAL A 178 19.15 -16.92 6.02
C VAL A 178 19.46 -18.43 5.89
N SER A 179 18.45 -19.22 5.53
CA SER A 179 18.62 -20.68 5.29
C SER A 179 19.27 -21.00 3.94
N LYS A 180 19.59 -19.98 3.12
CA LYS A 180 20.16 -20.14 1.76
C LYS A 180 19.25 -20.93 0.80
N THR A 181 17.94 -20.99 1.06
CA THR A 181 16.93 -21.54 0.15
C THR A 181 16.78 -20.66 -1.10
N ILE A 182 17.08 -19.37 -0.95
CA ILE A 182 17.32 -18.39 -2.00
C ILE A 182 18.62 -17.62 -1.71
N ASP A 183 19.28 -17.11 -2.76
CA ASP A 183 20.53 -16.36 -2.64
C ASP A 183 20.28 -14.89 -2.26
N ALA A 184 19.22 -14.31 -2.76
CA ALA A 184 18.82 -12.91 -2.51
C ALA A 184 17.30 -12.73 -2.54
N ALA A 185 16.80 -11.62 -1.98
CA ALA A 185 15.42 -11.19 -2.12
C ALA A 185 15.34 -9.71 -2.51
N LEU A 186 14.54 -9.38 -3.53
CA LEU A 186 14.07 -8.02 -3.78
C LEU A 186 12.81 -7.81 -2.95
N ALA A 187 12.96 -7.09 -1.85
CA ALA A 187 11.99 -7.05 -0.77
C ALA A 187 11.55 -5.63 -0.44
N LEU A 188 10.25 -5.48 -0.14
CA LEU A 188 9.69 -4.25 0.44
C LEU A 188 9.97 -4.14 1.94
N GLU A 189 9.96 -2.92 2.47
CA GLU A 189 9.89 -2.73 3.91
C GLU A 189 8.57 -3.30 4.50
N PRO A 190 8.60 -3.93 5.69
CA PRO A 190 9.71 -3.94 6.65
C PRO A 190 10.70 -5.11 6.49
N VAL A 191 10.69 -5.87 5.40
CA VAL A 191 11.58 -7.06 5.23
C VAL A 191 13.05 -6.69 5.35
N GLY A 192 13.46 -5.56 4.75
CA GLY A 192 14.83 -5.07 4.86
C GLY A 192 15.24 -4.74 6.30
N SER A 193 14.35 -4.14 7.07
CA SER A 193 14.56 -3.86 8.49
C SER A 193 14.59 -5.13 9.33
N ILE A 194 13.74 -6.13 9.05
CA ILE A 194 13.75 -7.45 9.69
C ILE A 194 15.08 -8.17 9.41
N ALA A 195 15.58 -8.10 8.17
CA ALA A 195 16.87 -8.69 7.80
C ALA A 195 18.01 -8.11 8.63
N VAL A 196 18.08 -6.80 8.76
CA VAL A 196 19.09 -6.11 9.59
C VAL A 196 18.93 -6.48 11.08
N ALA A 197 17.69 -6.53 11.60
CA ALA A 197 17.39 -6.89 12.98
C ALA A 197 17.83 -8.33 13.32
N SER A 198 17.67 -9.26 12.38
CA SER A 198 18.06 -10.68 12.57
C SER A 198 19.54 -10.88 12.82
N LYS A 199 20.41 -9.93 12.38
CA LYS A 199 21.88 -10.03 12.37
C LYS A 199 22.42 -11.21 11.55
N GLU A 200 21.57 -11.89 10.79
CA GLU A 200 21.93 -13.03 9.92
C GLU A 200 21.84 -12.69 8.44
N ALA A 201 21.15 -11.58 8.14
CA ALA A 201 21.03 -11.02 6.79
C ALA A 201 21.34 -9.53 6.77
N LYS A 202 21.62 -9.01 5.58
CA LYS A 202 21.92 -7.57 5.35
C LYS A 202 21.22 -7.06 4.12
N ARG A 203 21.09 -5.75 4.04
CA ARG A 203 20.63 -5.03 2.85
C ARG A 203 21.86 -4.73 1.99
N ALA A 204 22.04 -5.47 0.88
CA ALA A 204 23.13 -5.24 -0.08
C ALA A 204 22.92 -3.97 -0.90
N MET A 205 21.67 -3.67 -1.26
CA MET A 205 21.28 -2.40 -1.91
C MET A 205 20.03 -1.83 -1.22
N THR A 206 19.99 -0.51 -1.07
CA THR A 206 18.83 0.25 -0.59
C THR A 206 18.18 0.96 -1.77
N ASN A 207 16.85 0.87 -1.91
CA ASN A 207 16.08 1.44 -3.01
C ASN A 207 16.63 1.10 -4.42
N PRO A 208 17.02 -0.16 -4.71
CA PRO A 208 17.57 -0.49 -6.03
C PRO A 208 16.58 -0.20 -7.16
N VAL A 209 15.27 -0.32 -6.91
CA VAL A 209 14.25 -0.07 -7.93
C VAL A 209 14.18 1.40 -8.29
N ALA A 210 14.33 2.29 -7.31
CA ALA A 210 14.38 3.74 -7.56
C ALA A 210 15.61 4.14 -8.40
N MET A 211 16.73 3.43 -8.29
CA MET A 211 17.94 3.68 -9.09
C MET A 211 17.73 3.37 -10.58
N VAL A 212 16.79 2.48 -10.91
CA VAL A 212 16.63 1.94 -12.27
C VAL A 212 15.38 2.44 -12.97
N ILE A 213 14.26 2.61 -12.24
CA ILE A 213 12.95 2.93 -12.84
C ILE A 213 12.62 4.42 -12.70
N ALA A 214 12.51 4.94 -11.49
CA ALA A 214 12.22 6.35 -11.20
C ALA A 214 12.49 6.67 -9.74
N ASP A 215 12.93 7.89 -9.44
CA ASP A 215 13.22 8.35 -8.07
C ASP A 215 12.52 9.70 -7.82
N PRO A 216 11.51 9.76 -6.91
CA PRO A 216 10.99 8.66 -6.07
C PRO A 216 10.34 7.55 -6.89
N PHE A 217 10.27 6.34 -6.33
CA PHE A 217 9.61 5.19 -6.95
C PHE A 217 8.35 4.80 -6.17
N TYR A 218 7.24 4.60 -6.89
CA TYR A 218 5.97 4.18 -6.32
C TYR A 218 5.55 2.82 -6.85
N SER A 219 5.50 1.83 -5.97
CA SER A 219 4.95 0.51 -6.29
C SER A 219 3.59 0.26 -5.64
N GLY A 220 3.18 1.12 -4.70
CA GLY A 220 1.91 1.08 -4.00
C GLY A 220 1.00 2.24 -4.39
N VAL A 221 -0.30 1.99 -4.38
CA VAL A 221 -1.36 2.97 -4.60
C VAL A 221 -2.47 2.82 -3.56
N SER A 222 -3.23 3.89 -3.34
CA SER A 222 -4.54 3.85 -2.70
C SER A 222 -5.60 3.84 -3.80
N VAL A 223 -6.55 2.89 -3.74
CA VAL A 223 -7.49 2.63 -4.83
C VAL A 223 -8.92 2.54 -4.33
N LEU A 224 -9.86 3.22 -4.99
CA LEU A 224 -11.30 3.01 -4.85
C LEU A 224 -11.84 2.21 -6.06
N THR A 225 -12.86 1.39 -5.84
CA THR A 225 -13.67 0.90 -6.95
C THR A 225 -14.63 2.01 -7.42
N THR A 226 -14.82 2.15 -8.72
CA THR A 226 -15.81 3.12 -9.25
C THR A 226 -17.23 2.74 -8.89
N LYS A 227 -17.49 1.45 -8.65
CA LYS A 227 -18.77 0.96 -8.10
C LYS A 227 -19.02 1.60 -6.73
N PHE A 228 -18.03 1.53 -5.82
CA PHE A 228 -18.14 2.16 -4.50
C PHE A 228 -18.38 3.66 -4.59
N ILE A 229 -17.64 4.36 -5.48
CA ILE A 229 -17.81 5.80 -5.71
C ILE A 229 -19.25 6.12 -6.18
N LYS A 230 -19.78 5.36 -7.14
CA LYS A 230 -21.12 5.60 -7.72
C LYS A 230 -22.26 5.26 -6.76
N GLU A 231 -22.17 4.15 -6.07
CA GLU A 231 -23.23 3.68 -5.18
C GLU A 231 -23.23 4.40 -3.82
N ARG A 232 -22.05 4.80 -3.33
CA ARG A 232 -21.85 5.36 -1.99
C ARG A 232 -20.86 6.55 -2.00
N PRO A 233 -21.13 7.62 -2.76
CA PRO A 233 -20.20 8.73 -2.97
C PRO A 233 -19.78 9.43 -1.67
N ALA A 234 -20.70 9.58 -0.72
CA ALA A 234 -20.39 10.18 0.58
C ALA A 234 -19.42 9.32 1.41
N ALA A 235 -19.58 7.99 1.40
CA ALA A 235 -18.66 7.08 2.07
C ALA A 235 -17.28 7.06 1.38
N ALA A 236 -17.25 7.05 0.04
CA ALA A 236 -16.01 7.12 -0.73
C ALA A 236 -15.22 8.41 -0.41
N ALA A 237 -15.88 9.56 -0.38
CA ALA A 237 -15.27 10.83 0.00
C ALA A 237 -14.71 10.81 1.46
N LYS A 238 -15.45 10.19 2.39
CA LYS A 238 -14.98 10.00 3.78
C LYS A 238 -13.76 9.10 3.88
N VAL A 239 -13.70 8.00 3.10
CA VAL A 239 -12.52 7.12 3.03
C VAL A 239 -11.30 7.91 2.53
N VAL A 240 -11.44 8.67 1.45
CA VAL A 240 -10.35 9.51 0.91
C VAL A 240 -9.88 10.52 1.96
N ALA A 241 -10.81 11.26 2.58
CA ALA A 241 -10.48 12.28 3.59
C ALA A 241 -9.78 11.68 4.82
N ALA A 242 -10.23 10.50 5.31
CA ALA A 242 -9.61 9.80 6.42
C ALA A 242 -8.19 9.35 6.09
N LEU A 243 -7.96 8.82 4.88
CA LEU A 243 -6.63 8.38 4.45
C LEU A 243 -5.70 9.55 4.12
N ASP A 244 -6.19 10.66 3.56
CA ASP A 244 -5.40 11.90 3.41
C ASP A 244 -4.91 12.40 4.77
N GLN A 245 -5.81 12.46 5.77
CA GLN A 245 -5.44 12.85 7.13
C GLN A 245 -4.44 11.88 7.76
N ALA A 246 -4.66 10.58 7.62
CA ALA A 246 -3.77 9.56 8.14
C ALA A 246 -2.39 9.59 7.48
N THR A 247 -2.33 9.86 6.18
CA THR A 247 -1.07 10.03 5.44
C THR A 247 -0.26 11.19 6.01
N LYS A 248 -0.92 12.33 6.25
CA LYS A 248 -0.26 13.47 6.89
C LYS A 248 0.23 13.13 8.30
N LEU A 249 -0.59 12.49 9.12
CA LEU A 249 -0.20 12.07 10.47
C LEU A 249 0.99 11.10 10.45
N ALA A 250 0.97 10.12 9.55
CA ALA A 250 2.05 9.14 9.40
C ALA A 250 3.37 9.79 8.94
N ASN A 251 3.30 10.75 8.01
CA ASN A 251 4.47 11.48 7.54
C ASN A 251 5.07 12.40 8.61
N ASP A 252 4.22 13.18 9.30
CA ASP A 252 4.65 14.21 10.24
C ASP A 252 5.09 13.62 11.59
N ASN A 253 4.55 12.47 11.99
CA ASN A 253 4.72 11.91 13.33
C ASN A 253 5.10 10.43 13.30
N PHE A 254 5.94 10.00 12.37
CA PHE A 254 6.27 8.59 12.15
C PHE A 254 6.74 7.91 13.44
N ASP A 255 7.59 8.55 14.24
CA ASP A 255 8.13 7.98 15.48
C ASP A 255 7.03 7.73 16.53
N LYS A 256 6.00 8.56 16.60
CA LYS A 256 4.80 8.32 17.45
C LYS A 256 4.11 7.01 17.08
N TYR A 257 4.07 6.70 15.79
CA TYR A 257 3.33 5.55 15.26
C TYR A 257 4.21 4.30 15.07
N ARG A 258 5.51 4.34 15.34
CA ARG A 258 6.39 3.15 15.26
C ARG A 258 5.86 1.94 16.05
N PRO A 259 5.35 2.10 17.30
CA PRO A 259 4.91 0.94 18.09
C PRO A 259 3.78 0.13 17.43
N ILE A 260 2.91 0.78 16.62
CA ILE A 260 1.81 0.06 15.97
C ILE A 260 2.28 -0.84 14.81
N ILE A 261 3.49 -0.63 14.28
CA ILE A 261 4.00 -1.41 13.14
C ILE A 261 4.02 -2.91 13.45
N ALA A 262 4.44 -3.30 14.65
CA ALA A 262 4.47 -4.69 15.08
C ALA A 262 3.07 -5.34 15.18
N LYS A 263 2.01 -4.53 15.33
CA LYS A 263 0.62 -5.01 15.35
C LYS A 263 0.13 -5.45 13.97
N TYR A 264 0.66 -4.84 12.92
CA TYR A 264 0.18 -5.01 11.55
C TYR A 264 1.15 -5.74 10.62
N THR A 265 2.44 -5.78 10.97
CA THR A 265 3.50 -6.38 10.15
C THR A 265 4.24 -7.48 10.91
N PRO A 266 5.02 -8.33 10.25
CA PRO A 266 5.75 -9.41 10.91
C PRO A 266 7.00 -8.96 11.70
N ILE A 267 7.29 -7.65 11.80
CA ILE A 267 8.46 -7.19 12.58
C ILE A 267 8.23 -7.40 14.08
N PRO A 268 9.23 -7.93 14.84
CA PRO A 268 9.14 -8.00 16.28
C PRO A 268 8.99 -6.62 16.94
N ALA A 269 8.23 -6.53 18.03
CA ALA A 269 7.98 -5.25 18.72
C ALA A 269 9.26 -4.56 19.21
N GLY A 270 10.31 -5.34 19.56
CA GLY A 270 11.62 -4.80 19.95
C GLY A 270 12.41 -4.14 18.82
N ASP A 271 12.05 -4.44 17.56
CA ASP A 271 12.83 -4.03 16.39
C ASP A 271 12.15 -2.93 15.56
N VAL A 272 10.97 -2.43 16.00
CA VAL A 272 10.22 -1.40 15.26
C VAL A 272 11.01 -0.09 15.05
N GLN A 273 11.98 0.19 15.91
CA GLN A 273 12.86 1.36 15.77
C GLN A 273 13.79 1.27 14.55
N LEU A 274 14.04 0.07 14.03
CA LEU A 274 14.84 -0.16 12.84
C LEU A 274 14.07 0.05 11.54
N VAL A 275 12.72 0.13 11.62
CA VAL A 275 11.88 0.26 10.43
C VAL A 275 12.02 1.65 9.81
N ALA A 276 12.32 1.68 8.52
CA ALA A 276 12.41 2.91 7.76
C ALA A 276 11.01 3.53 7.52
N GLN A 277 10.97 4.87 7.54
CA GLN A 277 9.76 5.60 7.18
C GLN A 277 9.49 5.46 5.67
N PRO A 278 8.26 5.06 5.26
CA PRO A 278 7.87 5.05 3.85
C PRO A 278 7.64 6.48 3.33
N TYR A 279 7.66 6.65 2.00
CA TYR A 279 7.22 7.87 1.35
C TYR A 279 5.76 7.72 0.91
N LEU A 280 4.88 8.50 1.54
CA LEU A 280 3.45 8.41 1.34
C LEU A 280 2.93 9.75 0.78
N ARG A 281 2.20 9.68 -0.35
CA ARG A 281 1.60 10.84 -1.02
C ARG A 281 0.08 10.73 -0.96
N ALA A 282 -0.55 11.69 -0.29
CA ALA A 282 -2.01 11.80 -0.23
C ALA A 282 -2.56 12.33 -1.56
N TRP A 283 -3.85 12.10 -1.83
CA TRP A 283 -4.50 12.53 -3.07
C TRP A 283 -4.29 14.00 -3.41
N LYS A 284 -4.45 14.88 -2.42
CA LYS A 284 -4.33 16.33 -2.62
C LYS A 284 -2.91 16.83 -2.84
N GLU A 285 -1.92 15.98 -2.59
CA GLU A 285 -0.50 16.30 -2.70
C GLU A 285 0.12 15.83 -4.02
N LEU A 286 -0.60 14.98 -4.78
CA LEU A 286 -0.08 14.42 -6.02
C LEU A 286 0.24 15.51 -7.04
N ASP A 287 1.47 15.47 -7.56
CA ASP A 287 1.98 16.40 -8.54
C ASP A 287 2.51 15.67 -9.79
N ASP A 288 3.06 16.41 -10.76
CA ASP A 288 3.59 15.82 -11.99
C ASP A 288 4.82 14.94 -11.76
N VAL A 289 5.62 15.18 -10.72
CA VAL A 289 6.77 14.31 -10.38
C VAL A 289 6.26 12.95 -9.95
N ASP A 290 5.23 12.93 -9.11
CA ASP A 290 4.57 11.71 -8.63
C ASP A 290 3.97 10.92 -9.80
N LEU A 291 3.20 11.59 -10.64
CA LEU A 291 2.52 10.96 -11.77
C LEU A 291 3.50 10.46 -12.85
N ASN A 292 4.58 11.19 -13.11
CA ASN A 292 5.62 10.76 -14.04
C ASN A 292 6.39 9.54 -13.50
N SER A 293 6.63 9.48 -12.18
CA SER A 293 7.22 8.30 -11.56
C SER A 293 6.29 7.08 -11.66
N TYR A 294 4.99 7.26 -11.38
CA TYR A 294 4.01 6.20 -11.57
C TYR A 294 3.95 5.74 -13.04
N GLN A 295 3.98 6.68 -13.98
CA GLN A 295 4.02 6.38 -15.41
C GLN A 295 5.25 5.56 -15.78
N ALA A 296 6.43 5.85 -15.21
CA ALA A 296 7.64 5.09 -15.47
C ALA A 296 7.50 3.61 -15.08
N LEU A 297 6.84 3.30 -13.96
CA LEU A 297 6.51 1.91 -13.61
C LEU A 297 5.61 1.26 -14.66
N ILE A 298 4.57 1.96 -15.13
CA ILE A 298 3.63 1.42 -16.11
C ILE A 298 4.30 1.23 -17.47
N ASP A 299 5.21 2.11 -17.85
CA ASP A 299 6.02 1.96 -19.06
C ASP A 299 6.95 0.73 -18.96
N VAL A 300 7.49 0.40 -17.78
CA VAL A 300 8.21 -0.86 -17.55
C VAL A 300 7.28 -2.07 -17.75
N PHE A 301 6.04 -2.02 -17.26
CA PHE A 301 5.07 -3.11 -17.45
C PHE A 301 4.74 -3.34 -18.93
N HIS A 302 4.62 -2.27 -19.70
CA HIS A 302 4.44 -2.38 -21.13
C HIS A 302 5.70 -2.94 -21.83
N LYS A 303 6.88 -2.45 -21.49
CA LYS A 303 8.17 -2.92 -22.02
C LYS A 303 8.43 -4.41 -21.74
N GLU A 304 8.08 -4.86 -20.53
CA GLU A 304 8.23 -6.26 -20.10
C GLU A 304 7.09 -7.18 -20.58
N GLY A 305 6.10 -6.65 -21.32
CA GLY A 305 4.97 -7.40 -21.86
C GLY A 305 3.87 -7.76 -20.88
N ALA A 306 3.90 -7.20 -19.66
CA ALA A 306 2.84 -7.35 -18.67
C ALA A 306 1.59 -6.54 -19.03
N LEU A 307 1.74 -5.46 -19.78
CA LEU A 307 0.67 -4.69 -20.41
C LEU A 307 0.77 -4.78 -21.93
N LYS A 308 -0.36 -5.09 -22.59
CA LYS A 308 -0.43 -5.20 -24.06
C LYS A 308 -0.29 -3.85 -24.75
N GLN A 309 -0.73 -2.78 -24.11
CA GLN A 309 -0.68 -1.41 -24.65
C GLN A 309 -0.24 -0.43 -23.53
N ARG A 310 0.39 0.66 -23.97
CA ARG A 310 0.75 1.74 -23.04
C ARG A 310 -0.51 2.43 -22.54
N VAL A 311 -0.56 2.70 -21.23
CA VAL A 311 -1.66 3.40 -20.56
C VAL A 311 -1.13 4.70 -19.96
N ASP A 312 -1.86 5.80 -20.11
CA ASP A 312 -1.59 7.03 -19.37
C ASP A 312 -2.20 6.91 -17.96
N VAL A 313 -1.35 6.90 -16.94
CA VAL A 313 -1.77 6.77 -15.55
C VAL A 313 -2.68 7.89 -15.08
N ARG A 314 -2.63 9.06 -15.73
CA ARG A 314 -3.52 10.18 -15.39
C ARG A 314 -5.00 9.84 -15.57
N SER A 315 -5.31 8.91 -16.49
CA SER A 315 -6.69 8.45 -16.73
C SER A 315 -7.32 7.70 -15.55
N VAL A 316 -6.48 7.07 -14.72
CA VAL A 316 -6.94 6.31 -13.55
C VAL A 316 -6.89 7.11 -12.25
N ILE A 317 -6.33 8.33 -12.25
CA ILE A 317 -6.29 9.17 -11.05
C ILE A 317 -7.69 9.69 -10.71
N LEU A 318 -8.02 9.64 -9.42
CA LEU A 318 -9.27 10.18 -8.88
C LEU A 318 -9.36 11.68 -9.12
N SER A 319 -10.45 12.15 -9.71
CA SER A 319 -10.76 13.57 -9.87
C SER A 319 -11.81 14.03 -8.87
N LYS A 320 -11.91 15.35 -8.64
CA LYS A 320 -12.98 15.93 -7.83
C LYS A 320 -14.36 15.57 -8.39
N LYS A 321 -14.49 15.57 -9.73
CA LYS A 321 -15.73 15.19 -10.42
C LYS A 321 -16.17 13.76 -10.09
N ASP A 322 -15.24 12.83 -9.92
CA ASP A 322 -15.56 11.44 -9.55
C ASP A 322 -16.25 11.36 -8.18
N LEU A 323 -15.94 12.29 -7.26
CA LEU A 323 -16.55 12.39 -5.92
C LEU A 323 -17.75 13.35 -5.87
N GLY A 324 -18.19 13.91 -7.00
CA GLY A 324 -19.31 14.89 -7.04
C GLY A 324 -18.96 16.25 -6.44
N MET A 325 -17.69 16.64 -6.46
CA MET A 325 -17.16 17.87 -5.86
C MET A 325 -16.80 18.92 -6.92
#